data_3b2c98ba9b3ca5d2c46c41bdec6b2349
#
_entry.id   3b2c98ba9b3ca5d2c46c41bdec6b2349
#
_cell.length_a   1.000
_cell.length_b   1.000
_cell.length_c   1.000
_cell.angle_alpha   90.00
_cell.angle_beta   90.00
_cell.angle_gamma   90.00
#
_symmetry.space_group_name_H-M   'P 1'
#
loop_
_entity.id
_entity.type
_entity.pdbx_description
1 polymer ?
#
loop_
_entity_poly.entity_id
_entity_poly.type
_entity_poly.pdbx_seq_one_letter_code
_entity_poly.pdbx_strand_id
1 'polypeptide(L)'
;RVPINKRPCQCALPNDSRCANCTNVAGLPKSTVDYLRQLQDYCSDQETLDCKFVLSGGTETHLHSENTRHRPGNPVVDVVPNTQTQAVYKSLINAAGGVTTVARCENEKGEHIPACSVPQTNHIHFEFRW
;
A
#
# COMPACT_ATOMS: atom_id res chain seq x y z
N ARG A 1 -9.97 -9.69 6.53
CA ARG A 1 -9.85 -8.22 6.50
C ARG A 1 -8.39 -7.81 6.40
N VAL A 2 -8.08 -6.90 5.48
CA VAL A 2 -6.72 -6.40 5.30
C VAL A 2 -6.43 -5.37 6.39
N PRO A 3 -5.38 -5.54 7.21
CA PRO A 3 -5.09 -4.61 8.30
C PRO A 3 -4.53 -3.28 7.81
N ILE A 4 -4.73 -2.25 8.63
CA ILE A 4 -4.22 -0.89 8.42
C ILE A 4 -3.22 -0.60 9.52
N ASN A 5 -2.03 -0.06 9.17
CA ASN A 5 -0.99 0.20 10.17
C ASN A 5 -1.14 1.53 10.91
N LYS A 6 -2.05 2.37 10.48
CA LYS A 6 -2.37 3.66 11.11
C LYS A 6 -3.84 3.69 11.46
N ARG A 7 -4.23 4.58 12.37
CA ARG A 7 -5.65 4.76 12.68
C ARG A 7 -6.41 5.24 11.43
N PRO A 8 -7.69 4.89 11.28
CA PRO A 8 -8.52 5.44 10.19
C PRO A 8 -8.62 6.96 10.30
N CYS A 9 -8.75 7.62 9.16
CA CYS A 9 -8.96 9.06 9.12
C CYS A 9 -10.36 9.39 9.64
N GLN A 10 -10.45 10.32 10.60
CA GLN A 10 -11.70 10.65 11.30
C GLN A 10 -11.97 12.15 11.32
N CYS A 11 -11.38 12.90 10.42
CA CYS A 11 -11.51 14.34 10.39
C CYS A 11 -12.27 14.81 9.15
N ALA A 12 -12.89 15.98 9.26
CA ALA A 12 -13.57 16.61 8.13
C ALA A 12 -12.64 17.51 7.32
N LEU A 13 -11.55 18.00 7.91
CA LEU A 13 -10.63 18.97 7.28
C LEU A 13 -9.20 18.43 7.29
N PRO A 14 -8.42 18.68 6.21
CA PRO A 14 -7.05 18.15 6.10
C PRO A 14 -6.08 18.64 7.18
N ASN A 15 -6.29 19.83 7.73
CA ASN A 15 -5.43 20.41 8.76
C ASN A 15 -5.87 20.09 10.20
N ASP A 16 -6.90 19.28 10.37
CA ASP A 16 -7.31 18.80 11.69
C ASP A 16 -6.26 17.81 12.21
N SER A 17 -5.87 17.94 13.48
CA SER A 17 -4.86 17.07 14.08
C SER A 17 -5.24 15.59 14.04
N ARG A 18 -6.54 15.26 14.00
CA ARG A 18 -7.02 13.90 13.87
C ARG A 18 -6.76 13.29 12.49
N CYS A 19 -6.43 14.13 11.50
CA CYS A 19 -6.07 13.69 10.16
C CYS A 19 -4.58 13.40 9.99
N ALA A 20 -3.77 13.83 10.94
CA ALA A 20 -2.33 13.60 10.86
C ALA A 20 -2.02 12.11 11.01
N ASN A 21 -1.19 11.59 10.12
CA ASN A 21 -0.70 10.22 10.19
C ASN A 21 -1.82 9.18 10.28
N CYS A 22 -2.80 9.27 9.39
CA CYS A 22 -3.92 8.33 9.29
C CYS A 22 -3.93 7.59 7.95
N THR A 23 -4.70 6.51 7.86
CA THR A 23 -4.94 5.78 6.62
C THR A 23 -6.44 5.73 6.34
N ASN A 24 -6.83 6.07 5.12
CA ASN A 24 -8.21 6.01 4.68
C ASN A 24 -8.34 5.00 3.54
N VAL A 25 -9.33 4.12 3.65
CA VAL A 25 -9.64 3.13 2.60
C VAL A 25 -11.04 3.35 2.02
N ALA A 26 -11.72 4.39 2.46
CA ALA A 26 -13.04 4.73 1.92
C ALA A 26 -12.94 5.08 0.44
N GLY A 27 -13.87 4.54 -0.36
CA GLY A 27 -13.89 4.79 -1.79
C GLY A 27 -12.91 3.96 -2.61
N LEU A 28 -12.21 2.99 -2.02
CA LEU A 28 -11.44 2.03 -2.82
C LEU A 28 -12.39 1.20 -3.67
N PRO A 29 -12.09 0.96 -4.95
CA PRO A 29 -12.89 0.08 -5.79
C PRO A 29 -12.98 -1.33 -5.19
N LYS A 30 -14.13 -2.00 -5.37
CA LYS A 30 -14.31 -3.37 -4.87
C LYS A 30 -13.26 -4.32 -5.44
N SER A 31 -12.91 -4.18 -6.72
CA SER A 31 -11.87 -4.99 -7.35
C SER A 31 -10.53 -4.82 -6.64
N THR A 32 -10.19 -3.61 -6.22
CA THR A 32 -8.96 -3.34 -5.46
C THR A 32 -8.95 -4.09 -4.14
N VAL A 33 -10.06 -4.07 -3.42
CA VAL A 33 -10.18 -4.80 -2.15
C VAL A 33 -10.01 -6.29 -2.37
N ASP A 34 -10.61 -6.84 -3.42
CA ASP A 34 -10.50 -8.26 -3.76
C ASP A 34 -9.05 -8.64 -4.11
N TYR A 35 -8.35 -7.82 -4.90
CA TYR A 35 -6.93 -8.04 -5.22
C TYR A 35 -6.04 -7.97 -3.97
N LEU A 36 -6.31 -7.03 -3.08
CA LEU A 36 -5.57 -6.93 -1.81
C LEU A 36 -5.74 -8.18 -0.96
N ARG A 37 -6.94 -8.75 -0.90
CA ARG A 37 -7.18 -10.00 -0.20
C ARG A 37 -6.42 -11.16 -0.83
N GLN A 38 -6.39 -11.24 -2.15
CA GLN A 38 -5.63 -12.25 -2.86
C GLN A 38 -4.13 -12.15 -2.55
N LEU A 39 -3.59 -10.94 -2.54
CA LEU A 39 -2.18 -10.71 -2.19
C LEU A 39 -1.90 -11.05 -0.73
N GLN A 40 -2.82 -10.73 0.17
CA GLN A 40 -2.69 -11.09 1.57
C GLN A 40 -2.67 -12.61 1.76
N ASP A 41 -3.54 -13.33 1.07
CA ASP A 41 -3.57 -14.79 1.11
C ASP A 41 -2.28 -15.38 0.54
N TYR A 42 -1.82 -14.88 -0.61
CA TYR A 42 -0.53 -15.28 -1.18
C TYR A 42 0.60 -15.08 -0.19
N CYS A 43 0.65 -13.91 0.44
CA CYS A 43 1.66 -13.54 1.42
C CYS A 43 1.65 -14.53 2.60
N SER A 44 0.47 -14.82 3.14
CA SER A 44 0.30 -15.74 4.28
C SER A 44 0.70 -17.17 3.95
N ASP A 45 0.57 -17.59 2.69
CA ASP A 45 0.88 -18.93 2.24
C ASP A 45 2.37 -19.16 1.97
N GLN A 46 3.20 -18.11 2.05
CA GLN A 46 4.65 -18.23 1.85
C GLN A 46 5.33 -18.72 3.13
N GLU A 47 5.50 -20.03 3.27
CA GLU A 47 6.04 -20.65 4.48
C GLU A 47 7.43 -20.14 4.86
N THR A 48 8.28 -19.85 3.88
CA THR A 48 9.67 -19.44 4.10
C THR A 48 9.86 -17.94 4.30
N LEU A 49 8.88 -17.12 3.95
CA LEU A 49 9.01 -15.67 3.97
C LEU A 49 8.33 -15.00 5.17
N ASP A 50 7.51 -15.74 5.92
CA ASP A 50 6.73 -15.17 7.04
C ASP A 50 6.10 -13.83 6.66
N CYS A 51 5.43 -13.81 5.53
CA CYS A 51 4.94 -12.59 4.92
C CYS A 51 3.53 -12.27 5.40
N LYS A 52 3.33 -11.05 5.85
CA LYS A 52 2.02 -10.42 6.10
C LYS A 52 2.16 -8.97 5.71
N PHE A 53 1.10 -8.33 5.27
CA PHE A 53 1.20 -6.91 4.98
C PHE A 53 0.05 -6.11 5.58
N VAL A 54 0.31 -4.82 5.77
CA VAL A 54 -0.70 -3.87 6.22
C VAL A 54 -0.70 -2.69 5.26
N LEU A 55 -1.86 -2.04 5.14
CA LEU A 55 -1.97 -0.83 4.33
C LEU A 55 -1.41 0.36 5.10
N SER A 56 -0.51 1.10 4.49
CA SER A 56 0.06 2.33 5.04
C SER A 56 -0.47 3.58 4.32
N GLY A 57 -1.10 3.42 3.16
CA GLY A 57 -1.72 4.49 2.41
C GLY A 57 -2.86 3.97 1.55
N GLY A 58 -3.86 4.79 1.31
CA GLY A 58 -5.04 4.47 0.51
C GLY A 58 -5.63 5.71 -0.14
N THR A 59 -6.79 6.15 0.33
CA THR A 59 -7.53 7.27 -0.28
C THR A 59 -7.41 8.59 0.49
N GLU A 60 -6.49 8.71 1.42
CA GLU A 60 -6.22 9.92 2.19
C GLU A 60 -5.39 10.93 1.39
N THR A 61 -6.07 11.71 0.56
CA THR A 61 -5.44 12.65 -0.39
C THR A 61 -4.55 13.68 0.30
N HIS A 62 -4.96 14.15 1.49
CA HIS A 62 -4.28 15.23 2.20
C HIS A 62 -2.89 14.87 2.75
N LEU A 63 -2.54 13.59 2.83
CA LEU A 63 -1.24 13.12 3.33
C LEU A 63 -0.25 12.79 2.22
N HIS A 64 -0.64 13.02 0.97
CA HIS A 64 0.19 12.76 -0.21
C HIS A 64 0.47 14.07 -0.95
N SER A 65 1.25 13.99 -2.03
CA SER A 65 1.55 15.16 -2.86
C SER A 65 0.28 15.74 -3.50
N GLU A 66 0.34 16.99 -3.91
CA GLU A 66 -0.80 17.71 -4.51
C GLU A 66 -1.41 16.98 -5.70
N ASN A 67 -0.57 16.32 -6.51
CA ASN A 67 -1.00 15.58 -7.70
C ASN A 67 -1.13 14.08 -7.44
N THR A 68 -1.38 13.70 -6.19
CA THR A 68 -1.43 12.28 -5.82
C THR A 68 -2.53 11.52 -6.55
N ARG A 69 -2.26 10.25 -6.85
CA ARG A 69 -3.27 9.30 -7.31
C ARG A 69 -4.00 8.62 -6.14
N HIS A 70 -3.58 8.85 -4.91
CA HIS A 70 -4.27 8.39 -3.70
C HIS A 70 -5.53 9.22 -3.49
N ARG A 71 -6.63 8.82 -4.14
CA ARG A 71 -7.93 9.52 -4.11
C ARG A 71 -9.06 8.52 -4.02
N PRO A 72 -10.20 8.90 -3.42
CA PRO A 72 -11.40 8.07 -3.47
C PRO A 72 -11.75 7.74 -4.93
N GLY A 73 -12.07 6.47 -5.18
CA GLY A 73 -12.38 5.99 -6.52
C GLY A 73 -11.17 5.45 -7.29
N ASN A 74 -9.95 5.77 -6.88
CA ASN A 74 -8.74 5.25 -7.53
C ASN A 74 -8.25 3.97 -6.84
N PRO A 75 -7.77 2.97 -7.62
CA PRO A 75 -7.26 1.71 -7.10
C PRO A 75 -5.80 1.81 -6.68
N VAL A 76 -5.48 2.75 -5.79
CA VAL A 76 -4.10 3.09 -5.41
C VAL A 76 -3.91 2.89 -3.91
N VAL A 77 -2.93 2.08 -3.53
CA VAL A 77 -2.61 1.81 -2.12
C VAL A 77 -1.10 1.70 -1.93
N ASP A 78 -0.66 2.00 -0.72
CA ASP A 78 0.70 1.71 -0.24
C ASP A 78 0.63 0.57 0.77
N VAL A 79 1.57 -0.36 0.66
CA VAL A 79 1.62 -1.57 1.47
C VAL A 79 2.98 -1.68 2.15
N VAL A 80 2.98 -2.01 3.44
CA VAL A 80 4.19 -2.31 4.20
C VAL A 80 4.08 -3.74 4.73
N PRO A 81 4.95 -4.66 4.29
CA PRO A 81 4.97 -6.00 4.86
C PRO A 81 5.58 -6.00 6.26
N ASN A 82 5.14 -6.93 7.12
CA ASN A 82 5.68 -7.07 8.47
C ASN A 82 7.17 -7.42 8.47
N THR A 83 7.60 -8.20 7.49
CA THR A 83 9.02 -8.53 7.28
C THR A 83 9.51 -7.72 6.11
N GLN A 84 10.21 -6.63 6.40
CA GLN A 84 10.68 -5.69 5.38
C GLN A 84 12.03 -6.12 4.85
N THR A 85 12.03 -7.16 4.02
CA THR A 85 13.23 -7.66 3.35
C THR A 85 13.08 -7.52 1.85
N GLN A 86 14.21 -7.46 1.15
CA GLN A 86 14.21 -7.38 -0.31
C GLN A 86 13.44 -8.57 -0.94
N ALA A 87 13.61 -9.76 -0.37
CA ALA A 87 12.93 -10.95 -0.88
C ALA A 87 11.41 -10.84 -0.78
N VAL A 88 10.89 -10.34 0.34
CA VAL A 88 9.45 -10.15 0.53
C VAL A 88 8.90 -9.07 -0.41
N TYR A 89 9.59 -7.95 -0.52
CA TYR A 89 9.19 -6.89 -1.45
C TYR A 89 9.09 -7.40 -2.89
N LYS A 90 10.13 -8.09 -3.36
CA LYS A 90 10.15 -8.62 -4.71
C LYS A 90 9.09 -9.68 -4.94
N SER A 91 8.85 -10.54 -3.96
CA SER A 91 7.81 -11.57 -4.04
C SER A 91 6.41 -10.98 -4.19
N LEU A 92 6.10 -9.95 -3.42
CA LEU A 92 4.81 -9.27 -3.50
C LEU A 92 4.61 -8.56 -4.84
N ILE A 93 5.63 -7.87 -5.33
CA ILE A 93 5.57 -7.20 -6.64
C ILE A 93 5.35 -8.23 -7.74
N ASN A 94 6.06 -9.34 -7.70
CA ASN A 94 5.91 -10.40 -8.69
C ASN A 94 4.51 -11.02 -8.66
N ALA A 95 3.98 -11.28 -7.47
CA ALA A 95 2.62 -11.82 -7.31
C ALA A 95 1.54 -10.88 -7.83
N ALA A 96 1.77 -9.57 -7.72
CA ALA A 96 0.81 -8.54 -8.13
C ALA A 96 0.88 -8.22 -9.63
N GLY A 97 1.83 -8.79 -10.38
CA GLY A 97 2.10 -8.40 -11.77
C GLY A 97 0.91 -8.53 -12.71
N GLY A 98 0.03 -9.51 -12.47
CA GLY A 98 -1.14 -9.73 -13.32
C GLY A 98 -2.34 -8.84 -13.02
N VAL A 99 -2.36 -8.16 -11.88
CA VAL A 99 -3.52 -7.39 -11.41
C VAL A 99 -3.21 -5.91 -11.20
N THR A 100 -1.99 -5.48 -11.50
CA THR A 100 -1.55 -4.09 -11.32
C THR A 100 -1.13 -3.46 -12.63
N THR A 101 -1.28 -2.13 -12.71
CA THR A 101 -0.67 -1.30 -13.75
C THR A 101 0.64 -0.70 -13.27
N VAL A 102 0.79 -0.50 -11.95
CA VAL A 102 2.02 -0.05 -11.31
C VAL A 102 2.22 -0.87 -10.04
N ALA A 103 3.43 -1.42 -9.86
CA ALA A 103 3.84 -2.09 -8.63
C ALA A 103 5.33 -1.80 -8.46
N ARG A 104 5.68 -0.97 -7.48
CA ARG A 104 7.07 -0.56 -7.30
C ARG A 104 7.41 -0.28 -5.84
N CYS A 105 8.65 -0.54 -5.48
CA CYS A 105 9.19 -0.15 -4.18
C CYS A 105 9.49 1.35 -4.19
N GLU A 106 9.17 2.03 -3.08
CA GLU A 106 9.41 3.46 -2.91
C GLU A 106 9.99 3.74 -1.54
N ASN A 107 10.76 4.85 -1.43
CA ASN A 107 11.23 5.35 -0.15
C ASN A 107 10.16 6.25 0.51
N GLU A 108 10.50 6.86 1.66
CA GLU A 108 9.59 7.77 2.37
C GLU A 108 9.12 8.94 1.53
N LYS A 109 9.91 9.36 0.56
CA LYS A 109 9.62 10.50 -0.30
C LYS A 109 8.82 10.13 -1.53
N GLY A 110 8.48 8.84 -1.70
CA GLY A 110 7.80 8.34 -2.89
C GLY A 110 8.69 8.14 -4.10
N GLU A 111 10.01 8.13 -3.91
CA GLU A 111 10.95 7.89 -4.99
C GLU A 111 11.10 6.40 -5.24
N HIS A 112 11.16 6.02 -6.52
CA HIS A 112 11.26 4.62 -6.94
C HIS A 112 12.61 4.01 -6.54
N ILE A 113 12.56 2.83 -5.91
CA ILE A 113 13.73 2.03 -5.55
C ILE A 113 13.69 0.73 -6.38
N PRO A 114 14.30 0.71 -7.59
CA PRO A 114 14.11 -0.41 -8.53
C PRO A 114 14.51 -1.78 -7.99
N ALA A 115 15.57 -1.83 -7.17
CA ALA A 115 16.09 -3.07 -6.60
C ALA A 115 15.33 -3.52 -5.35
N CYS A 116 14.37 -2.73 -4.86
CA CYS A 116 13.69 -2.96 -3.57
C CYS A 116 14.67 -3.15 -2.42
N SER A 117 15.82 -2.45 -2.50
CA SER A 117 16.86 -2.57 -1.50
C SER A 117 16.40 -2.08 -0.12
N VAL A 118 16.87 -2.71 0.93
CA VAL A 118 16.59 -2.30 2.31
C VAL A 118 17.88 -1.79 2.94
N PRO A 119 17.80 -0.79 3.81
CA PRO A 119 16.61 -0.17 4.40
C PRO A 119 15.99 0.97 3.57
N GLN A 120 16.41 1.19 2.34
CA GLN A 120 15.97 2.31 1.50
C GLN A 120 14.47 2.24 1.19
N THR A 121 13.94 1.04 0.90
CA THR A 121 12.52 0.85 0.63
C THR A 121 11.70 1.02 1.90
N ASN A 122 10.67 1.88 1.82
CA ASN A 122 9.75 2.15 2.92
C ASN A 122 8.42 1.41 2.74
N HIS A 123 7.95 1.32 1.51
CA HIS A 123 6.67 0.70 1.18
C HIS A 123 6.64 0.25 -0.27
N ILE A 124 5.60 -0.49 -0.65
CA ILE A 124 5.29 -0.80 -2.04
C ILE A 124 4.09 0.05 -2.45
N HIS A 125 4.22 0.74 -3.57
CA HIS A 125 3.13 1.50 -4.16
C HIS A 125 2.46 0.64 -5.23
N PHE A 126 1.18 0.36 -5.06
CA PHE A 126 0.38 -0.40 -6.03
C PHE A 126 -0.70 0.47 -6.66
N GLU A 127 -0.83 0.36 -7.98
CA GLU A 127 -2.01 0.85 -8.71
C GLU A 127 -2.60 -0.36 -9.41
N PHE A 128 -3.78 -0.75 -8.98
CA PHE A 128 -4.42 -1.96 -9.48
C PHE A 128 -5.21 -1.71 -10.78
N ARG A 129 -5.51 -2.78 -11.47
CA ARG A 129 -6.45 -2.73 -12.59
C ARG A 129 -7.87 -2.57 -12.06
N TRP A 130 -8.74 -2.00 -12.89
CA TRP A 130 -10.16 -1.81 -12.55
C TRP A 130 -10.96 -3.11 -12.54
#